data_d3190913d9b76179bc5d6434816a5c94
#
_entry.id   d3190913d9b76179bc5d6434816a5c94
#
_cell.length_a   1.000
_cell.length_b   1.000
_cell.length_c   1.000
_cell.angle_alpha   90.00
_cell.angle_beta   90.00
_cell.angle_gamma   90.00
#
_symmetry.space_group_name_H-M   'P 1'
#
loop_
_entity.id
_entity.type
_entity.pdbx_description
1 polymer ?
#
loop_
_entity_poly.entity_id
_entity_poly.type
_entity_poly.pdbx_seq_one_letter_code
_entity_poly.pdbx_strand_id
1 'polypeptide(L)'
;GIPTGFNYLDNILTGLGRSDLIILAARPGMGKTSFALNIATNVARLQKIPTVIFSLEMTCEQLTDRILSSTAGIDSQAFRTGRLNNSDWNDFANATSLLYNVPIYMDDSSGISVPEIKAKIRQINQDPKRDKIGLVIIDYLQLMQSAKRTESRVQEISDITRNLKIMAKEL
;
A
#
# COMPACT_ATOMS: atom_id res chain seq x y z
N GLY A 1 -9.54 2.70 15.87
CA GLY A 1 -8.64 2.21 14.84
C GLY A 1 -8.03 3.34 14.02
N ILE A 2 -7.16 2.99 13.08
CA ILE A 2 -6.49 3.95 12.19
C ILE A 2 -7.48 4.45 11.14
N PRO A 3 -7.75 5.77 11.02
CA PRO A 3 -8.64 6.30 9.99
C PRO A 3 -8.09 6.09 8.57
N THR A 4 -8.95 5.67 7.64
CA THR A 4 -8.59 5.48 6.22
C THR A 4 -8.54 6.80 5.46
N GLY A 5 -9.15 7.86 5.98
CA GLY A 5 -9.36 9.12 5.31
C GLY A 5 -10.68 9.20 4.54
N PHE A 6 -11.46 8.12 4.51
CA PHE A 6 -12.79 8.09 3.92
C PHE A 6 -13.83 7.99 5.04
N ASN A 7 -14.52 9.07 5.35
CA ASN A 7 -15.39 9.18 6.52
C ASN A 7 -16.46 8.09 6.57
N TYR A 8 -17.09 7.79 5.44
CA TYR A 8 -18.12 6.76 5.38
C TYR A 8 -17.55 5.38 5.75
N LEU A 9 -16.40 5.04 5.21
CA LEU A 9 -15.73 3.77 5.49
C LEU A 9 -15.28 3.70 6.95
N ASP A 10 -14.75 4.78 7.48
CA ASP A 10 -14.29 4.86 8.86
C ASP A 10 -15.45 4.72 9.86
N ASN A 11 -16.63 5.24 9.51
CA ASN A 11 -17.82 5.05 10.32
C ASN A 11 -18.30 3.60 10.36
N ILE A 12 -18.14 2.86 9.27
CA ILE A 12 -18.51 1.44 9.19
C ILE A 12 -17.49 0.56 9.91
N LEU A 13 -16.20 0.79 9.65
CA LEU A 13 -15.11 -0.05 10.18
C LEU A 13 -14.62 0.37 11.56
N THR A 14 -14.99 1.56 12.05
CA THR A 14 -14.37 2.21 13.20
C THR A 14 -12.85 2.37 13.04
N GLY A 15 -12.43 2.60 11.80
CA GLY A 15 -11.04 2.65 11.39
C GLY A 15 -10.44 1.26 11.18
N LEU A 16 -9.15 1.23 10.83
CA LEU A 16 -8.41 -0.02 10.65
C LEU A 16 -7.88 -0.47 12.01
N GLY A 17 -8.35 -1.62 12.51
CA GLY A 17 -7.96 -2.13 13.82
C GLY A 17 -6.57 -2.76 13.83
N ARG A 18 -5.91 -2.71 14.98
CA ARG A 18 -4.64 -3.41 15.17
C ARG A 18 -4.85 -4.92 15.03
N SER A 19 -3.89 -5.60 14.48
CA SER A 19 -3.91 -7.04 14.19
C SER A 19 -5.01 -7.47 13.20
N ASP A 20 -5.73 -6.55 12.60
CA ASP A 20 -6.74 -6.88 11.61
C ASP A 20 -6.11 -7.26 10.27
N LEU A 21 -6.69 -8.26 9.62
CA LEU A 21 -6.49 -8.54 8.22
C LEU A 21 -7.74 -8.11 7.47
N ILE A 22 -7.59 -7.13 6.59
CA ILE A 22 -8.68 -6.59 5.79
C ILE A 22 -8.43 -6.94 4.33
N ILE A 23 -9.40 -7.58 3.69
CA ILE A 23 -9.30 -7.97 2.29
C ILE A 23 -10.19 -7.07 1.46
N LEU A 24 -9.58 -6.39 0.49
CA LEU A 24 -10.27 -5.58 -0.49
C LEU A 24 -10.39 -6.39 -1.78
N ALA A 25 -11.61 -6.65 -2.18
CA ALA A 25 -11.90 -7.36 -3.43
C ALA A 25 -12.60 -6.42 -4.41
N ALA A 26 -12.17 -6.49 -5.67
CA ALA A 26 -12.80 -5.76 -6.76
C ALA A 26 -12.54 -6.49 -8.07
N ARG A 27 -13.42 -6.28 -9.04
CA ARG A 27 -13.20 -6.77 -10.40
C ARG A 27 -12.02 -6.01 -11.03
N PRO A 28 -11.27 -6.62 -11.97
CA PRO A 28 -10.22 -5.92 -12.70
C PRO A 28 -10.74 -4.60 -13.29
N GLY A 29 -9.95 -3.53 -13.17
CA GLY A 29 -10.31 -2.22 -13.70
C GLY A 29 -11.23 -1.37 -12.83
N MET A 30 -11.61 -1.83 -11.64
CA MET A 30 -12.51 -1.09 -10.74
C MET A 30 -11.80 -0.11 -9.78
N GLY A 31 -10.55 0.22 -10.06
CA GLY A 31 -9.82 1.20 -9.25
C GLY A 31 -9.33 0.70 -7.89
N LYS A 32 -9.20 -0.60 -7.70
CA LYS A 32 -8.74 -1.20 -6.45
C LYS A 32 -7.37 -0.66 -6.01
N THR A 33 -6.41 -0.62 -6.93
CA THR A 33 -5.06 -0.12 -6.65
C THR A 33 -5.10 1.35 -6.25
N SER A 34 -5.85 2.18 -6.98
CA SER A 34 -6.00 3.61 -6.67
C SER A 34 -6.61 3.82 -5.29
N PHE A 35 -7.62 3.03 -4.93
CA PHE A 35 -8.25 3.10 -3.61
C PHE A 35 -7.25 2.73 -2.49
N ALA A 36 -6.50 1.64 -2.69
CA ALA A 36 -5.48 1.21 -1.73
C ALA A 36 -4.37 2.25 -1.56
N LEU A 37 -3.91 2.85 -2.66
CA LEU A 37 -2.90 3.91 -2.62
C LEU A 37 -3.41 5.17 -1.92
N ASN A 38 -4.68 5.52 -2.10
CA ASN A 38 -5.28 6.65 -1.40
C ASN A 38 -5.35 6.40 0.11
N ILE A 39 -5.71 5.20 0.54
CA ILE A 39 -5.67 4.83 1.96
C ILE A 39 -4.24 4.94 2.50
N ALA A 40 -3.27 4.38 1.79
CA ALA A 40 -1.86 4.43 2.19
C ALA A 40 -1.38 5.88 2.37
N THR A 41 -1.67 6.72 1.39
CA THR A 41 -1.29 8.13 1.42
C THR A 41 -1.97 8.86 2.57
N ASN A 42 -3.26 8.65 2.77
CA ASN A 42 -4.00 9.28 3.86
C ASN A 42 -3.44 8.87 5.23
N VAL A 43 -3.21 7.57 5.44
CA VAL A 43 -2.67 7.07 6.72
C VAL A 43 -1.28 7.64 6.98
N ALA A 44 -0.40 7.58 5.99
CA ALA A 44 0.97 8.04 6.15
C ALA A 44 1.06 9.57 6.32
N ARG A 45 0.30 10.31 5.52
CA ARG A 45 0.36 11.78 5.51
C ARG A 45 -0.43 12.40 6.65
N LEU A 46 -1.69 11.99 6.83
CA LEU A 46 -2.60 12.64 7.78
C LEU A 46 -2.42 12.10 9.20
N GLN A 47 -2.15 10.82 9.35
CA GLN A 47 -1.96 10.18 10.65
C GLN A 47 -0.48 10.08 11.03
N LYS A 48 0.44 10.33 10.10
CA LYS A 48 1.89 10.18 10.27
C LYS A 48 2.30 8.78 10.72
N ILE A 49 1.56 7.78 10.25
CA ILE A 49 1.80 6.38 10.57
C ILE A 49 2.59 5.76 9.42
N PRO A 50 3.77 5.18 9.69
CA PRO A 50 4.55 4.51 8.65
C PRO A 50 3.76 3.39 7.99
N THR A 51 3.73 3.42 6.67
CA THR A 51 2.97 2.49 5.83
C THR A 51 3.89 1.85 4.82
N VAL A 52 3.79 0.54 4.62
CA VAL A 52 4.53 -0.17 3.59
C VAL A 52 3.56 -0.78 2.57
N ILE A 53 3.90 -0.63 1.29
CA ILE A 53 3.15 -1.20 0.17
C ILE A 53 4.02 -2.25 -0.51
N PHE A 54 3.54 -3.48 -0.52
CA PHE A 54 4.10 -4.55 -1.32
C PHE A 54 3.29 -4.67 -2.60
N SER A 55 3.89 -4.24 -3.70
CA SER A 55 3.24 -4.27 -5.01
C SER A 55 3.81 -5.43 -5.83
N LEU A 56 2.94 -6.38 -6.15
CA LEU A 56 3.32 -7.57 -6.90
C LEU A 56 3.06 -7.43 -8.40
N GLU A 57 2.37 -6.38 -8.80
CA GLU A 57 2.04 -6.10 -10.19
C GLU A 57 2.75 -4.85 -10.71
N MET A 58 2.71 -3.76 -9.95
CA MET A 58 3.27 -2.46 -10.37
C MET A 58 4.66 -2.24 -9.79
N THR A 59 5.51 -1.56 -10.55
CA THR A 59 6.83 -1.14 -10.06
C THR A 59 6.71 0.01 -9.07
N CYS A 60 7.74 0.22 -8.25
CA CYS A 60 7.81 1.35 -7.33
C CYS A 60 7.70 2.68 -8.08
N GLU A 61 8.30 2.79 -9.26
CA GLU A 61 8.20 3.97 -10.10
C GLU A 61 6.76 4.25 -10.52
N GLN A 62 6.03 3.23 -10.98
CA GLN A 62 4.62 3.35 -11.36
C GLN A 62 3.74 3.73 -10.16
N LEU A 63 4.00 3.17 -8.98
CA LEU A 63 3.28 3.54 -7.75
C LEU A 63 3.53 4.99 -7.38
N THR A 64 4.77 5.43 -7.44
CA THR A 64 5.15 6.81 -7.13
C THR A 64 4.45 7.78 -8.06
N ASP A 65 4.44 7.50 -9.37
CA ASP A 65 3.75 8.30 -10.35
C ASP A 65 2.25 8.42 -10.06
N ARG A 66 1.62 7.33 -9.67
CA ARG A 66 0.19 7.34 -9.31
C ARG A 66 -0.09 8.15 -8.05
N ILE A 67 0.73 8.00 -7.03
CA ILE A 67 0.57 8.75 -5.78
C ILE A 67 0.74 10.25 -6.04
N LEU A 68 1.76 10.64 -6.79
CA LEU A 68 2.01 12.04 -7.15
C LEU A 68 0.89 12.62 -7.99
N SER A 69 0.45 11.90 -9.02
CA SER A 69 -0.63 12.33 -9.91
C SER A 69 -1.94 12.51 -9.14
N SER A 70 -2.28 11.58 -8.26
CA SER A 70 -3.47 11.65 -7.43
C SER A 70 -3.41 12.83 -6.45
N THR A 71 -2.27 13.02 -5.79
CA THR A 71 -2.09 14.13 -4.84
C THR A 71 -2.11 15.48 -5.54
N ALA A 72 -1.55 15.58 -6.74
CA ALA A 72 -1.55 16.80 -7.55
C ALA A 72 -2.89 17.07 -8.25
N GLY A 73 -3.78 16.07 -8.33
CA GLY A 73 -5.02 16.17 -9.10
C GLY A 73 -4.80 16.11 -10.61
N ILE A 74 -3.72 15.49 -11.08
CA ILE A 74 -3.35 15.40 -12.48
C ILE A 74 -3.64 13.98 -12.96
N ASP A 75 -4.12 13.85 -14.21
CA ASP A 75 -4.30 12.55 -14.86
C ASP A 75 -2.93 11.86 -15.03
N SER A 76 -2.82 10.63 -14.57
CA SER A 76 -1.60 9.82 -14.69
C SER A 76 -1.12 9.68 -16.15
N GLN A 77 -2.05 9.61 -17.10
CA GLN A 77 -1.73 9.49 -18.50
C GLN A 77 -1.12 10.77 -19.04
N ALA A 78 -1.66 11.93 -18.65
CA ALA A 78 -1.08 13.23 -19.00
C ALA A 78 0.34 13.37 -18.46
N PHE A 79 0.57 12.89 -17.25
CA PHE A 79 1.90 12.86 -16.64
C PHE A 79 2.89 12.00 -17.44
N ARG A 80 2.48 10.79 -17.81
CA ARG A 80 3.35 9.87 -18.58
C ARG A 80 3.65 10.35 -19.98
N THR A 81 2.73 11.07 -20.62
CA THR A 81 2.90 11.57 -21.99
C THR A 81 3.53 12.95 -22.04
N GLY A 82 3.84 13.56 -20.90
CA GLY A 82 4.44 14.88 -20.83
C GLY A 82 3.51 16.02 -21.22
N ARG A 83 2.20 15.79 -21.28
CA ARG A 83 1.19 16.79 -21.66
C ARG A 83 0.76 17.62 -20.44
N LEU A 84 1.72 18.26 -19.80
CA LEU A 84 1.49 19.09 -18.63
C LEU A 84 1.65 20.55 -18.98
N ASN A 85 0.70 21.38 -18.57
CA ASN A 85 0.81 22.83 -18.66
C ASN A 85 1.56 23.40 -17.43
N ASN A 86 1.78 24.71 -17.40
CA ASN A 86 2.51 25.35 -16.28
C ASN A 86 1.78 25.18 -14.94
N SER A 87 0.45 25.24 -14.93
CA SER A 87 -0.35 24.99 -13.73
C SER A 87 -0.18 23.56 -13.21
N ASP A 88 -0.14 22.59 -14.12
CA ASP A 88 0.09 21.18 -13.77
C ASP A 88 1.46 20.98 -13.13
N TRP A 89 2.50 21.62 -13.68
CA TRP A 89 3.84 21.56 -13.11
C TRP A 89 3.90 22.16 -11.70
N ASN A 90 3.17 23.26 -11.45
CA ASN A 90 3.06 23.83 -10.13
C ASN A 90 2.33 22.91 -9.16
N ASP A 91 1.24 22.29 -9.58
CA ASP A 91 0.49 21.31 -8.79
C ASP A 91 1.37 20.09 -8.45
N PHE A 92 2.16 19.63 -9.42
CA PHE A 92 3.11 18.54 -9.22
C PHE A 92 4.19 18.90 -8.19
N ALA A 93 4.75 20.11 -8.29
CA ALA A 93 5.76 20.58 -7.33
C ALA A 93 5.18 20.68 -5.92
N ASN A 94 3.95 21.15 -5.77
CA ASN A 94 3.26 21.21 -4.49
C ASN A 94 3.01 19.82 -3.92
N ALA A 95 2.59 18.85 -4.76
CA ALA A 95 2.38 17.48 -4.35
C ALA A 95 3.69 16.83 -3.88
N THR A 96 4.78 17.06 -4.58
CA THR A 96 6.12 16.57 -4.20
C THR A 96 6.52 17.12 -2.82
N SER A 97 6.29 18.41 -2.58
CA SER A 97 6.56 19.02 -1.28
C SER A 97 5.71 18.42 -0.16
N LEU A 98 4.43 18.16 -0.42
CA LEU A 98 3.53 17.54 0.55
C LEU A 98 3.96 16.11 0.93
N LEU A 99 4.55 15.37 0.00
CA LEU A 99 4.90 13.97 0.18
C LEU A 99 6.37 13.75 0.57
N TYR A 100 7.17 14.79 0.63
CA TYR A 100 8.63 14.69 0.80
C TYR A 100 9.05 13.90 2.04
N ASN A 101 8.41 14.11 3.18
CA ASN A 101 8.73 13.43 4.45
C ASN A 101 7.66 12.45 4.91
N VAL A 102 6.75 12.06 4.02
CA VAL A 102 5.68 11.12 4.37
C VAL A 102 6.25 9.72 4.47
N PRO A 103 5.99 8.97 5.57
CA PRO A 103 6.62 7.67 5.80
C PRO A 103 5.91 6.55 5.02
N ILE A 104 6.07 6.53 3.71
CA ILE A 104 5.60 5.46 2.82
C ILE A 104 6.81 4.69 2.31
N TYR A 105 6.81 3.39 2.53
CA TYR A 105 7.79 2.45 2.00
C TYR A 105 7.15 1.63 0.91
N MET A 106 7.86 1.35 -0.17
CA MET A 106 7.36 0.57 -1.30
C MET A 106 8.33 -0.54 -1.64
N ASP A 107 7.79 -1.72 -1.92
CA ASP A 107 8.55 -2.89 -2.36
C ASP A 107 7.84 -3.53 -3.54
N ASP A 108 8.55 -3.70 -4.66
CA ASP A 108 8.01 -4.28 -5.88
C ASP A 108 8.62 -5.64 -6.23
N SER A 109 9.16 -6.34 -5.25
CA SER A 109 9.70 -7.68 -5.44
C SER A 109 8.62 -8.64 -5.92
N SER A 110 8.90 -9.35 -7.01
CA SER A 110 7.96 -10.34 -7.55
C SER A 110 8.00 -11.65 -6.76
N GLY A 111 6.86 -12.35 -6.72
CA GLY A 111 6.77 -13.68 -6.12
C GLY A 111 7.11 -13.73 -4.64
N ILE A 112 6.87 -12.65 -3.91
CA ILE A 112 7.20 -12.57 -2.49
C ILE A 112 6.29 -13.47 -1.65
N SER A 113 6.86 -14.09 -0.62
CA SER A 113 6.14 -14.92 0.34
C SER A 113 5.89 -14.16 1.65
N VAL A 114 5.00 -14.67 2.49
CA VAL A 114 4.71 -14.06 3.80
C VAL A 114 5.96 -13.97 4.70
N PRO A 115 6.81 -15.02 4.81
CA PRO A 115 8.04 -14.89 5.58
C PRO A 115 8.96 -13.77 5.09
N GLU A 116 9.06 -13.56 3.78
CA GLU A 116 9.86 -12.51 3.20
C GLU A 116 9.29 -11.13 3.52
N ILE A 117 7.97 -10.96 3.46
CA ILE A 117 7.28 -9.73 3.88
C ILE A 117 7.59 -9.42 5.34
N LYS A 118 7.44 -10.42 6.21
CA LYS A 118 7.70 -10.30 7.63
C LYS A 118 9.13 -9.87 7.92
N ALA A 119 10.10 -10.47 7.21
CA ALA A 119 11.51 -10.13 7.35
C ALA A 119 11.78 -8.68 6.95
N LYS A 120 11.19 -8.21 5.86
CA LYS A 120 11.35 -6.83 5.38
C LYS A 120 10.74 -5.82 6.34
N ILE A 121 9.57 -6.11 6.90
CA ILE A 121 8.92 -5.25 7.89
C ILE A 121 9.78 -5.17 9.16
N ARG A 122 10.28 -6.30 9.64
CA ARG A 122 11.16 -6.32 10.81
C ARG A 122 12.44 -5.52 10.58
N GLN A 123 13.00 -5.58 9.39
CA GLN A 123 14.20 -4.79 9.04
C GLN A 123 13.89 -3.30 9.10
N ILE A 124 12.77 -2.85 8.58
CA ILE A 124 12.35 -1.45 8.66
C ILE A 124 12.13 -1.03 10.12
N ASN A 125 11.49 -1.90 10.90
CA ASN A 125 11.17 -1.63 12.31
C ASN A 125 12.39 -1.59 13.23
N GLN A 126 13.54 -2.06 12.77
CA GLN A 126 14.77 -2.05 13.58
C GLN A 126 15.43 -0.68 13.69
N ASP A 127 15.06 0.27 12.84
CA ASP A 127 15.63 1.63 12.93
C ASP A 127 15.02 2.37 14.14
N PRO A 128 15.85 2.66 15.18
CA PRO A 128 15.33 3.32 16.38
C PRO A 128 14.93 4.78 16.17
N LYS A 129 15.33 5.37 15.05
CA LYS A 129 15.03 6.77 14.70
C LYS A 129 13.67 6.91 14.00
N ARG A 130 13.02 5.81 13.67
CA ARG A 130 11.76 5.79 12.93
C ARG A 130 10.70 5.05 13.70
N ASP A 131 9.46 5.50 13.56
CA ASP A 131 8.34 4.78 14.11
C ASP A 131 8.15 3.44 13.39
N LYS A 132 7.57 2.49 14.09
CA LYS A 132 7.30 1.18 13.52
C LYS A 132 6.17 1.26 12.50
N ILE A 133 6.23 0.35 11.52
CA ILE A 133 5.18 0.20 10.52
C ILE A 133 3.84 -0.06 11.20
N GLY A 134 2.83 0.76 10.87
CA GLY A 134 1.48 0.63 11.40
C GLY A 134 0.47 0.10 10.39
N LEU A 135 0.77 0.15 9.10
CA LEU A 135 -0.11 -0.36 8.04
C LEU A 135 0.72 -1.05 6.96
N VAL A 136 0.27 -2.23 6.57
CA VAL A 136 0.85 -3.01 5.46
C VAL A 136 -0.21 -3.20 4.40
N ILE A 137 0.11 -2.86 3.16
CA ILE A 137 -0.75 -3.05 2.00
C ILE A 137 -0.06 -4.02 1.04
N ILE A 138 -0.80 -5.02 0.58
CA ILE A 138 -0.31 -5.99 -0.40
C ILE A 138 -1.23 -5.95 -1.62
N ASP A 139 -0.69 -5.63 -2.77
CA ASP A 139 -1.43 -5.53 -4.03
C ASP A 139 -0.74 -6.37 -5.11
N TYR A 140 -1.27 -7.45 -5.51
CA TYR A 140 -2.46 -8.12 -5.00
C TYR A 140 -2.11 -9.57 -4.61
N LEU A 141 -2.93 -10.12 -3.72
CA LEU A 141 -2.67 -11.36 -3.01
C LEU A 141 -2.41 -12.58 -3.91
N GLN A 142 -3.10 -12.66 -5.04
CA GLN A 142 -3.02 -13.80 -5.97
C GLN A 142 -1.66 -13.96 -6.63
N LEU A 143 -0.81 -12.93 -6.62
CA LEU A 143 0.54 -13.00 -7.15
C LEU A 143 1.58 -13.43 -6.12
N MET A 144 1.18 -13.60 -4.86
CA MET A 144 2.07 -14.10 -3.82
C MET A 144 2.37 -15.59 -4.00
N GLN A 145 3.54 -15.98 -3.51
CA GLN A 145 3.93 -17.39 -3.44
C GLN A 145 3.72 -17.92 -2.02
N SER A 146 3.26 -19.16 -1.92
CA SER A 146 3.24 -19.85 -0.65
C SER A 146 4.65 -20.27 -0.25
N ALA A 147 4.96 -20.21 1.06
CA ALA A 147 6.20 -20.73 1.60
C ALA A 147 6.26 -22.28 1.52
N LYS A 148 5.12 -22.92 1.37
CA LYS A 148 4.99 -24.37 1.25
C LYS A 148 4.42 -24.74 -0.12
N ARG A 149 4.89 -25.82 -0.72
CA ARG A 149 4.26 -26.41 -1.91
C ARG A 149 2.87 -26.90 -1.55
N THR A 150 1.88 -26.44 -2.32
CA THR A 150 0.50 -26.91 -2.19
C THR A 150 0.00 -27.41 -3.54
N GLU A 151 -0.92 -28.38 -3.52
CA GLU A 151 -1.45 -28.99 -4.74
C GLU A 151 -2.48 -28.13 -5.44
N SER A 152 -3.13 -27.20 -4.74
CA SER A 152 -4.17 -26.36 -5.31
C SER A 152 -3.94 -24.88 -5.02
N ARG A 153 -4.34 -24.05 -5.97
CA ARG A 153 -4.29 -22.59 -5.82
C ARG A 153 -5.18 -22.09 -4.69
N VAL A 154 -6.34 -22.73 -4.49
CA VAL A 154 -7.25 -22.38 -3.40
C VAL A 154 -6.58 -22.63 -2.04
N GLN A 155 -5.94 -23.76 -1.87
CA GLN A 155 -5.22 -24.07 -0.64
C GLN A 155 -4.04 -23.14 -0.42
N GLU A 156 -3.32 -22.78 -1.48
CA GLU A 156 -2.21 -21.83 -1.42
C GLU A 156 -2.69 -20.45 -0.93
N ILE A 157 -3.79 -19.93 -1.49
CA ILE A 157 -4.37 -18.66 -1.07
C ILE A 157 -4.85 -18.72 0.39
N SER A 158 -5.46 -19.82 0.80
CA SER A 158 -5.89 -20.03 2.19
C SER A 158 -4.71 -20.01 3.16
N ASP A 159 -3.61 -20.66 2.81
CA ASP A 159 -2.39 -20.67 3.62
C ASP A 159 -1.78 -19.28 3.73
N ILE A 160 -1.71 -18.56 2.61
CA ILE A 160 -1.19 -17.19 2.59
C ILE A 160 -2.05 -16.30 3.49
N THR A 161 -3.36 -16.34 3.37
CA THR A 161 -4.30 -15.54 4.16
C THR A 161 -4.15 -15.81 5.66
N ARG A 162 -4.05 -17.09 6.05
CA ARG A 162 -3.84 -17.48 7.43
C ARG A 162 -2.52 -16.94 7.97
N ASN A 163 -1.45 -17.08 7.21
CA ASN A 163 -0.12 -16.63 7.60
C ASN A 163 -0.05 -15.11 7.71
N LEU A 164 -0.77 -14.38 6.85
CA LEU A 164 -0.88 -12.92 6.95
C LEU A 164 -1.60 -12.50 8.22
N LYS A 165 -2.66 -13.21 8.60
CA LYS A 165 -3.37 -12.90 9.86
C LYS A 165 -2.48 -13.15 11.07
N ILE A 166 -1.71 -14.23 11.06
CA ILE A 166 -0.74 -14.53 12.13
C ILE A 166 0.32 -13.41 12.18
N MET A 167 0.85 -13.01 11.04
CA MET A 167 1.83 -11.92 10.95
C MET A 167 1.25 -10.61 11.51
N ALA A 168 0.01 -10.26 11.17
CA ALA A 168 -0.65 -9.06 11.65
C ALA A 168 -0.76 -9.04 13.18
N LYS A 169 -0.98 -10.19 13.79
CA LYS A 169 -1.01 -10.32 15.27
C LYS A 169 0.38 -10.21 15.89
N GLU A 170 1.42 -10.67 15.21
CA GLU A 170 2.78 -10.68 15.74
C GLU A 170 3.50 -9.33 15.62
N LEU A 171 3.15 -8.54 14.64
CA LEU A 171 3.76 -7.24 14.37
C LEU A 171 2.87 -6.11 14.89
#